data_97143828521451ec0eba2e8b3238ac54
#
_entry.id   97143828521451ec0eba2e8b3238ac54
#
_cell.length_a   1.000
_cell.length_b   1.000
_cell.length_c   1.000
_cell.angle_alpha   90.00
_cell.angle_beta   90.00
_cell.angle_gamma   90.00
#
_symmetry.space_group_name_H-M   'P 1'
#
loop_
_entity.id
_entity.type
_entity.pdbx_description
1 polymer ?
#
loop_
_entity_poly.entity_id
_entity_poly.type
_entity_poly.pdbx_seq_one_letter_code
_entity_poly.pdbx_strand_id
1 'polypeptide(L)'
;MKTCIAVSILLAFAIAPVRAADPVDLLPAENLQGWSRIPIPAISGVNPKIQWRVDTAAKTLICTGEGGHEWLRYDKELSDFVLEADWRFTPKDGETKYNSGIGIRLSKQGEIWYQAQTGLAGAYLFGQNFADGGLKSFNLKAQMKENRVKPAGEWNHFLIRAEGDRITLSVNGEVVNELTGVGMRRGYIGLEAEGYEITFRNLKLQTLP
;
A
#
# COMPACT_ATOMS: atom_id res chain seq x y z
N MET A 1 43.47 -11.99 -58.84
CA MET A 1 42.93 -11.26 -57.70
C MET A 1 41.53 -11.81 -57.39
N LYS A 2 41.37 -12.51 -56.26
CA LYS A 2 40.06 -13.05 -55.82
C LYS A 2 39.54 -12.13 -54.72
N THR A 3 38.47 -11.41 -54.99
CA THR A 3 37.83 -10.50 -54.06
C THR A 3 36.90 -11.32 -53.14
N CYS A 4 37.23 -11.38 -51.85
CA CYS A 4 36.34 -11.94 -50.83
C CYS A 4 35.36 -10.88 -50.37
N ILE A 5 34.08 -11.12 -50.62
CA ILE A 5 32.99 -10.28 -50.08
C ILE A 5 32.62 -10.84 -48.71
N ALA A 6 32.90 -10.07 -47.65
CA ALA A 6 32.45 -10.38 -46.28
C ALA A 6 30.98 -9.94 -46.13
N VAL A 7 30.06 -10.88 -45.92
CA VAL A 7 28.67 -10.61 -45.58
C VAL A 7 28.56 -10.48 -44.07
N SER A 8 28.35 -9.28 -43.55
CA SER A 8 28.04 -9.03 -42.14
C SER A 8 26.55 -9.26 -41.88
N ILE A 9 26.21 -10.30 -41.13
CA ILE A 9 24.86 -10.57 -40.69
C ILE A 9 24.62 -9.75 -39.42
N LEU A 10 23.81 -8.69 -39.50
CA LEU A 10 23.30 -7.97 -38.33
C LEU A 10 22.17 -8.80 -37.70
N LEU A 11 22.43 -9.42 -36.53
CA LEU A 11 21.36 -9.99 -35.68
C LEU A 11 20.65 -8.83 -34.98
N ALA A 12 19.44 -8.50 -35.42
CA ALA A 12 18.54 -7.61 -34.66
C ALA A 12 17.90 -8.41 -33.54
N PHE A 13 18.30 -8.16 -32.32
CA PHE A 13 17.59 -8.65 -31.11
C PHE A 13 16.31 -7.83 -30.94
N ALA A 14 15.15 -8.43 -31.21
CA ALA A 14 13.86 -7.86 -30.88
C ALA A 14 13.68 -7.95 -29.36
N ILE A 15 13.80 -6.84 -28.64
CA ILE A 15 13.43 -6.73 -27.24
C ILE A 15 11.91 -6.71 -27.19
N ALA A 16 11.29 -7.82 -26.75
CA ALA A 16 9.86 -7.85 -26.49
C ALA A 16 9.55 -6.85 -25.34
N PRO A 17 8.49 -6.04 -25.44
CA PRO A 17 8.10 -5.16 -24.35
C PRO A 17 7.74 -6.00 -23.11
N VAL A 18 8.36 -5.71 -21.97
CA VAL A 18 8.00 -6.30 -20.69
C VAL A 18 6.62 -5.76 -20.32
N ARG A 19 5.62 -6.64 -20.29
CA ARG A 19 4.24 -6.28 -19.96
C ARG A 19 4.05 -6.40 -18.46
N ALA A 20 3.35 -5.42 -17.86
CA ALA A 20 2.88 -5.52 -16.47
C ALA A 20 2.01 -6.79 -16.31
N ALA A 21 2.11 -7.45 -15.15
CA ALA A 21 1.29 -8.60 -14.85
C ALA A 21 -0.19 -8.20 -14.73
N ASP A 22 -1.10 -9.15 -14.95
CA ASP A 22 -2.52 -8.90 -14.70
C ASP A 22 -2.75 -8.67 -13.19
N PRO A 23 -3.70 -7.78 -12.80
CA PRO A 23 -3.99 -7.53 -11.40
C PRO A 23 -4.48 -8.79 -10.68
N VAL A 24 -3.98 -9.02 -9.47
CA VAL A 24 -4.41 -10.10 -8.58
C VAL A 24 -5.23 -9.55 -7.42
N ASP A 25 -6.26 -10.28 -6.99
CA ASP A 25 -7.03 -9.95 -5.79
C ASP A 25 -6.23 -10.34 -4.56
N LEU A 26 -6.07 -9.40 -3.62
CA LEU A 26 -5.37 -9.60 -2.36
C LEU A 26 -6.31 -9.87 -1.19
N LEU A 27 -7.63 -9.93 -1.40
CA LEU A 27 -8.54 -10.26 -0.32
C LEU A 27 -8.14 -11.62 0.29
N PRO A 28 -7.79 -11.68 1.60
CA PRO A 28 -7.37 -12.94 2.19
C PRO A 28 -8.51 -13.95 2.28
N ALA A 29 -8.16 -15.24 2.39
CA ALA A 29 -9.08 -16.25 2.83
C ALA A 29 -9.49 -16.03 4.32
N GLU A 30 -10.53 -16.70 4.80
CA GLU A 30 -11.06 -16.53 6.18
C GLU A 30 -10.00 -16.72 7.27
N ASN A 31 -9.02 -17.58 7.04
CA ASN A 31 -7.90 -17.82 7.94
C ASN A 31 -6.73 -16.84 7.79
N LEU A 32 -6.90 -15.77 7.01
CA LEU A 32 -5.88 -14.76 6.69
C LEU A 32 -4.63 -15.34 6.00
N GLN A 33 -4.75 -16.48 5.31
CA GLN A 33 -3.62 -17.08 4.61
C GLN A 33 -2.95 -16.09 3.65
N GLY A 34 -1.61 -16.00 3.72
CA GLY A 34 -0.79 -15.07 2.94
C GLY A 34 -0.67 -13.68 3.57
N TRP A 35 -1.18 -13.53 4.81
CA TRP A 35 -1.06 -12.31 5.60
C TRP A 35 -0.59 -12.62 7.02
N SER A 36 0.20 -11.72 7.59
CA SER A 36 0.74 -11.81 8.94
C SER A 36 0.40 -10.57 9.76
N ARG A 37 0.04 -10.77 11.03
CA ARG A 37 -0.16 -9.68 11.99
C ARG A 37 1.19 -9.24 12.56
N ILE A 38 1.51 -7.96 12.42
CA ILE A 38 2.77 -7.36 12.89
C ILE A 38 2.41 -6.25 13.87
N PRO A 39 2.75 -6.37 15.17
CA PRO A 39 2.40 -5.35 16.17
C PRO A 39 3.16 -4.04 15.94
N ILE A 40 2.55 -2.93 16.34
CA ILE A 40 3.14 -1.59 16.30
C ILE A 40 3.19 -1.03 17.74
N PRO A 41 4.38 -0.79 18.31
CA PRO A 41 5.69 -1.14 17.76
C PRO A 41 5.94 -2.67 17.75
N ALA A 42 6.85 -3.13 16.91
CA ALA A 42 7.14 -4.57 16.71
C ALA A 42 7.47 -5.33 18.01
N ILE A 43 8.06 -4.67 18.98
CA ILE A 43 8.42 -5.22 20.32
C ILE A 43 7.22 -5.53 21.22
N SER A 44 6.04 -4.99 20.93
CA SER A 44 4.85 -5.15 21.78
C SER A 44 4.29 -6.58 21.81
N GLY A 45 4.65 -7.41 20.84
CA GLY A 45 4.02 -8.71 20.66
C GLY A 45 2.61 -8.62 20.07
N VAL A 46 2.18 -9.66 19.40
CA VAL A 46 0.84 -9.73 18.78
C VAL A 46 -0.21 -9.95 19.86
N ASN A 47 -1.23 -9.11 19.90
CA ASN A 47 -2.37 -9.31 20.78
C ASN A 47 -3.09 -10.63 20.42
N PRO A 48 -3.42 -11.51 21.39
CA PRO A 48 -4.15 -12.74 21.12
C PRO A 48 -5.55 -12.50 20.54
N LYS A 49 -6.17 -11.33 20.82
CA LYS A 49 -7.46 -10.96 20.22
C LYS A 49 -7.27 -10.70 18.72
N ILE A 50 -7.92 -11.54 17.90
CA ILE A 50 -7.96 -11.34 16.44
C ILE A 50 -8.98 -10.24 16.15
N GLN A 51 -8.54 -9.14 15.51
CA GLN A 51 -9.39 -8.03 15.13
C GLN A 51 -9.71 -7.96 13.63
N TRP A 52 -9.17 -8.90 12.88
CA TRP A 52 -9.38 -9.02 11.44
C TRP A 52 -10.30 -10.18 11.12
N ARG A 53 -11.31 -9.94 10.29
CA ARG A 53 -12.21 -10.97 9.79
C ARG A 53 -12.55 -10.74 8.32
N VAL A 54 -12.75 -11.82 7.58
CA VAL A 54 -13.17 -11.78 6.19
C VAL A 54 -14.66 -12.10 6.13
N ASP A 55 -15.40 -11.28 5.41
CA ASP A 55 -16.77 -11.58 4.99
C ASP A 55 -16.70 -12.04 3.53
N THR A 56 -16.76 -13.34 3.32
CA THR A 56 -16.63 -13.94 1.99
C THR A 56 -17.83 -13.66 1.10
N ALA A 57 -19.03 -13.53 1.67
CA ALA A 57 -20.24 -13.20 0.91
C ALA A 57 -20.21 -11.74 0.41
N ALA A 58 -19.78 -10.80 1.27
CA ALA A 58 -19.63 -9.39 0.91
C ALA A 58 -18.31 -9.11 0.20
N LYS A 59 -17.36 -10.05 0.14
CA LYS A 59 -15.98 -9.88 -0.36
C LYS A 59 -15.27 -8.70 0.28
N THR A 60 -15.28 -8.66 1.62
CA THR A 60 -14.66 -7.59 2.41
C THR A 60 -13.76 -8.15 3.50
N LEU A 61 -12.73 -7.37 3.82
CA LEU A 61 -11.88 -7.55 5.00
C LEU A 61 -12.23 -6.47 6.01
N ILE A 62 -12.56 -6.87 7.22
CA ILE A 62 -12.99 -5.97 8.30
C ILE A 62 -11.96 -6.02 9.42
N CYS A 63 -11.49 -4.84 9.85
CA CYS A 63 -10.75 -4.62 11.08
C CYS A 63 -11.69 -4.01 12.11
N THR A 64 -11.87 -4.62 13.28
CA THR A 64 -12.71 -4.05 14.35
C THR A 64 -12.02 -2.93 15.14
N GLY A 65 -10.68 -2.83 15.05
CA GLY A 65 -9.89 -1.84 15.79
C GLY A 65 -9.72 -2.15 17.28
N GLU A 66 -10.19 -3.30 17.78
CA GLU A 66 -10.22 -3.61 19.21
C GLU A 66 -9.05 -4.50 19.69
N GLY A 67 -8.15 -4.90 18.80
CA GLY A 67 -7.05 -5.83 19.07
C GLY A 67 -5.68 -5.14 19.26
N GLY A 68 -5.65 -3.82 19.38
CA GLY A 68 -4.43 -3.05 19.51
C GLY A 68 -3.87 -2.55 18.18
N HIS A 69 -2.73 -1.85 18.24
CA HIS A 69 -2.11 -1.24 17.07
C HIS A 69 -1.24 -2.25 16.33
N GLU A 70 -1.54 -2.55 15.07
CA GLU A 70 -0.80 -3.51 14.26
C GLU A 70 -0.99 -3.29 12.76
N TRP A 71 -0.05 -3.83 11.98
CA TRP A 71 -0.22 -4.06 10.55
C TRP A 71 -0.79 -5.46 10.31
N LEU A 72 -1.78 -5.60 9.45
CA LEU A 72 -2.03 -6.83 8.71
C LEU A 72 -1.17 -6.76 7.44
N ARG A 73 -0.03 -7.43 7.45
CA ARG A 73 0.99 -7.36 6.41
C ARG A 73 0.79 -8.48 5.40
N TYR A 74 0.76 -8.15 4.10
CA TYR A 74 0.83 -9.13 3.02
C TYR A 74 2.21 -9.77 2.98
N ASP A 75 2.29 -11.11 2.90
CA ASP A 75 3.54 -11.86 3.13
C ASP A 75 4.50 -11.92 1.93
N LYS A 76 4.13 -11.33 0.79
CA LYS A 76 5.04 -11.19 -0.34
C LYS A 76 5.71 -9.83 -0.37
N GLU A 77 7.02 -9.84 -0.52
CA GLU A 77 7.78 -8.62 -0.74
C GLU A 77 7.62 -8.13 -2.18
N LEU A 78 7.43 -6.84 -2.36
CA LEU A 78 7.13 -6.18 -3.63
C LEU A 78 8.14 -5.07 -3.89
N SER A 79 8.50 -4.87 -5.17
CA SER A 79 9.30 -3.73 -5.64
C SER A 79 8.39 -2.65 -6.20
N ASP A 80 8.07 -2.76 -7.48
CA ASP A 80 7.25 -1.81 -8.19
C ASP A 80 5.85 -2.39 -8.40
N PHE A 81 4.84 -1.61 -8.06
CA PHE A 81 3.45 -2.08 -8.11
C PHE A 81 2.44 -0.94 -8.18
N VAL A 82 1.23 -1.31 -8.59
CA VAL A 82 0.01 -0.52 -8.39
C VAL A 82 -0.88 -1.32 -7.43
N LEU A 83 -1.37 -0.65 -6.39
CA LEU A 83 -2.36 -1.17 -5.45
C LEU A 83 -3.63 -0.33 -5.54
N GLU A 84 -4.75 -0.98 -5.80
CA GLU A 84 -6.09 -0.41 -5.63
C GLU A 84 -6.69 -0.93 -4.33
N ALA A 85 -7.38 -0.06 -3.60
CA ALA A 85 -8.09 -0.41 -2.37
C ALA A 85 -9.30 0.49 -2.17
N ASP A 86 -10.45 -0.10 -1.93
CA ASP A 86 -11.59 0.64 -1.38
C ASP A 86 -11.61 0.46 0.14
N TRP A 87 -11.89 1.55 0.85
CA TRP A 87 -12.00 1.53 2.30
C TRP A 87 -13.12 2.44 2.81
N ARG A 88 -13.68 2.09 3.95
CA ARG A 88 -14.62 2.95 4.69
C ARG A 88 -14.57 2.66 6.18
N PHE A 89 -14.71 3.70 7.00
CA PHE A 89 -14.96 3.53 8.44
C PHE A 89 -16.42 3.25 8.72
N THR A 90 -16.68 2.47 9.76
CA THR A 90 -18.02 2.34 10.32
C THR A 90 -18.35 3.63 11.09
N PRO A 91 -19.46 4.33 10.78
CA PRO A 91 -19.85 5.55 11.49
C PRO A 91 -20.04 5.30 12.97
N LYS A 92 -19.58 6.26 13.80
CA LYS A 92 -19.79 6.26 15.24
C LYS A 92 -20.21 7.67 15.66
N ASP A 93 -21.28 7.79 16.43
CA ASP A 93 -21.84 9.07 16.86
C ASP A 93 -20.78 9.95 17.54
N GLY A 94 -20.67 11.20 17.09
CA GLY A 94 -19.73 12.18 17.60
C GLY A 94 -18.26 11.95 17.27
N GLU A 95 -17.91 10.87 16.56
CA GLU A 95 -16.51 10.58 16.20
C GLU A 95 -16.08 11.37 14.96
N THR A 96 -14.91 12.00 15.05
CA THR A 96 -14.30 12.76 13.95
C THR A 96 -12.84 12.42 13.70
N LYS A 97 -12.25 11.58 14.57
CA LYS A 97 -10.81 11.29 14.58
C LYS A 97 -10.47 9.91 14.03
N TYR A 98 -11.26 9.42 13.07
CA TYR A 98 -10.98 8.14 12.45
C TYR A 98 -9.54 8.06 11.95
N ASN A 99 -8.90 6.93 12.26
CA ASN A 99 -7.50 6.70 11.93
C ASN A 99 -7.25 5.25 11.50
N SER A 100 -6.50 5.11 10.44
CA SER A 100 -5.95 3.87 9.89
C SER A 100 -5.04 4.26 8.73
N GLY A 101 -4.45 3.27 8.05
CA GLY A 101 -3.61 3.54 6.90
C GLY A 101 -3.31 2.31 6.05
N ILE A 102 -2.74 2.55 4.88
CA ILE A 102 -2.19 1.51 4.02
C ILE A 102 -0.68 1.69 3.96
N GLY A 103 0.04 0.73 4.53
CA GLY A 103 1.50 0.67 4.50
C GLY A 103 2.00 0.28 3.10
N ILE A 104 3.05 0.96 2.65
CA ILE A 104 3.65 0.83 1.33
C ILE A 104 5.12 0.51 1.54
N ARG A 105 5.62 -0.58 0.97
CA ARG A 105 7.01 -1.01 1.14
C ARG A 105 7.47 -1.01 2.61
N LEU A 106 6.64 -1.57 3.51
CA LEU A 106 7.01 -1.76 4.91
C LEU A 106 8.29 -2.60 5.02
N SER A 107 9.14 -2.33 6.01
CA SER A 107 10.15 -3.30 6.43
C SER A 107 9.49 -4.58 6.96
N LYS A 108 10.25 -5.66 7.07
CA LYS A 108 9.69 -6.97 7.46
C LYS A 108 8.94 -6.95 8.80
N GLN A 109 9.37 -6.14 9.74
CA GLN A 109 8.75 -5.96 11.06
C GLN A 109 7.97 -4.65 11.19
N GLY A 110 7.82 -3.90 10.10
CA GLY A 110 7.04 -2.66 10.08
C GLY A 110 7.69 -1.46 10.78
N GLU A 111 9.00 -1.52 11.13
CA GLU A 111 9.69 -0.40 11.78
C GLU A 111 9.97 0.76 10.82
N ILE A 112 10.15 0.45 9.54
CA ILE A 112 10.34 1.42 8.46
C ILE A 112 9.14 1.31 7.54
N TRP A 113 8.52 2.42 7.24
CA TRP A 113 7.24 2.42 6.54
C TRP A 113 6.98 3.72 5.80
N TYR A 114 6.34 3.60 4.65
CA TYR A 114 5.60 4.67 3.98
C TYR A 114 4.13 4.36 4.14
N GLN A 115 3.30 5.34 4.39
CA GLN A 115 1.87 5.14 4.65
C GLN A 115 1.02 6.11 3.83
N ALA A 116 -0.01 5.58 3.19
CA ALA A 116 -1.14 6.35 2.73
C ALA A 116 -2.15 6.41 3.88
N GLN A 117 -2.26 7.59 4.49
CA GLN A 117 -3.21 7.84 5.59
C GLN A 117 -4.64 7.63 5.14
N THR A 118 -5.44 6.97 5.95
CA THR A 118 -6.90 6.99 5.85
C THR A 118 -7.47 7.82 7.01
N GLY A 119 -8.57 8.51 6.80
CA GLY A 119 -9.23 9.29 7.84
C GLY A 119 -9.77 10.64 7.36
N LEU A 120 -10.66 11.24 8.12
CA LEU A 120 -11.36 12.46 7.70
C LEU A 120 -10.44 13.69 7.61
N ALA A 121 -9.29 13.65 8.27
CA ALA A 121 -8.29 14.73 8.20
C ALA A 121 -7.59 14.84 6.83
N GLY A 122 -7.91 13.95 5.92
CA GLY A 122 -7.35 13.85 4.57
C GLY A 122 -6.50 12.61 4.37
N ALA A 123 -6.35 12.21 3.12
CA ALA A 123 -5.48 11.12 2.70
C ALA A 123 -4.18 11.71 2.16
N TYR A 124 -3.07 11.42 2.81
CA TYR A 124 -1.75 11.93 2.48
C TYR A 124 -0.66 10.90 2.76
N LEU A 125 0.51 11.09 2.17
CA LEU A 125 1.67 10.25 2.40
C LEU A 125 2.48 10.78 3.59
N PHE A 126 2.87 9.87 4.49
CA PHE A 126 3.79 10.15 5.60
C PHE A 126 4.55 8.89 5.99
N GLY A 127 5.53 9.02 6.86
CA GLY A 127 6.30 7.87 7.31
C GLY A 127 7.76 8.17 7.55
N GLN A 128 8.60 7.18 7.24
CA GLN A 128 10.04 7.24 7.39
C GLN A 128 10.71 6.90 6.07
N ASN A 129 11.70 7.68 5.67
CA ASN A 129 12.45 7.49 4.43
C ASN A 129 13.95 7.49 4.69
N PHE A 130 14.67 6.65 3.97
CA PHE A 130 16.12 6.75 3.90
C PHE A 130 16.51 7.87 2.94
N ALA A 131 17.08 8.93 3.49
CA ALA A 131 17.58 10.06 2.71
C ALA A 131 18.88 10.60 3.34
N ASP A 132 19.80 11.08 2.51
CA ASP A 132 21.06 11.72 2.93
C ASP A 132 21.82 10.95 4.04
N GLY A 133 21.92 9.64 3.89
CA GLY A 133 22.69 8.77 4.77
C GLY A 133 22.01 8.36 6.09
N GLY A 134 20.70 8.62 6.27
CA GLY A 134 19.97 8.22 7.47
C GLY A 134 18.47 8.06 7.27
N LEU A 135 17.81 7.57 8.31
CA LEU A 135 16.36 7.46 8.36
C LEU A 135 15.76 8.79 8.82
N LYS A 136 14.86 9.36 8.03
CA LYS A 136 14.19 10.64 8.30
C LYS A 136 12.68 10.49 8.22
N SER A 137 11.96 11.03 9.18
CA SER A 137 10.51 11.15 9.11
C SER A 137 10.09 12.21 8.10
N PHE A 138 8.99 11.96 7.41
CA PHE A 138 8.36 12.92 6.50
C PHE A 138 6.84 12.93 6.69
N ASN A 139 6.20 14.03 6.34
CA ASN A 139 4.75 14.16 6.34
C ASN A 139 4.32 15.15 5.26
N LEU A 140 3.58 14.67 4.27
CA LEU A 140 3.13 15.46 3.13
C LEU A 140 1.69 15.99 3.28
N LYS A 141 1.16 16.08 4.50
CA LYS A 141 -0.19 16.60 4.74
C LYS A 141 -0.36 18.02 4.22
N ALA A 142 0.63 18.88 4.42
CA ALA A 142 0.60 20.27 3.96
C ALA A 142 0.74 20.40 2.43
N GLN A 143 1.27 19.38 1.76
CA GLN A 143 1.43 19.28 0.31
C GLN A 143 0.26 18.55 -0.37
N MET A 144 -0.73 18.08 0.40
CA MET A 144 -1.92 17.47 -0.17
C MET A 144 -2.66 18.50 -1.03
N LYS A 145 -2.90 18.17 -2.31
CA LYS A 145 -3.56 19.10 -3.26
C LYS A 145 -4.99 19.44 -2.84
N GLU A 146 -5.71 18.43 -2.35
CA GLU A 146 -7.10 18.55 -1.92
C GLU A 146 -7.47 17.41 -0.97
N ASN A 147 -8.29 17.68 0.04
CA ASN A 147 -8.90 16.59 0.82
C ASN A 147 -10.12 16.05 0.06
N ARG A 148 -9.97 14.87 -0.51
CA ARG A 148 -11.02 14.17 -1.27
C ARG A 148 -11.65 13.01 -0.51
N VAL A 149 -11.32 12.86 0.77
CA VAL A 149 -11.88 11.80 1.61
C VAL A 149 -13.35 12.08 1.88
N LYS A 150 -14.18 11.08 1.65
CA LYS A 150 -15.61 11.10 1.97
C LYS A 150 -15.83 10.76 3.44
N PRO A 151 -16.97 11.15 4.02
CA PRO A 151 -17.33 10.84 5.41
C PRO A 151 -17.31 9.35 5.75
N ALA A 152 -17.25 9.05 7.06
CA ALA A 152 -17.45 7.69 7.54
C ALA A 152 -18.80 7.12 7.04
N GLY A 153 -18.83 5.84 6.69
CA GLY A 153 -19.96 5.17 6.04
C GLY A 153 -19.89 5.17 4.51
N GLU A 154 -19.15 6.08 3.91
CA GLU A 154 -18.97 6.14 2.46
C GLU A 154 -17.65 5.46 2.03
N TRP A 155 -17.70 4.84 0.85
CA TRP A 155 -16.53 4.20 0.26
C TRP A 155 -15.58 5.24 -0.35
N ASN A 156 -14.32 5.14 0.05
CA ASN A 156 -13.18 5.84 -0.55
C ASN A 156 -12.38 4.86 -1.38
N HIS A 157 -11.85 5.34 -2.49
CA HIS A 157 -10.98 4.57 -3.38
C HIS A 157 -9.56 5.14 -3.38
N PHE A 158 -8.58 4.30 -3.08
CA PHE A 158 -7.16 4.59 -3.25
C PHE A 158 -6.60 3.89 -4.47
N LEU A 159 -5.79 4.61 -5.25
CA LEU A 159 -4.85 4.04 -6.17
C LEU A 159 -3.46 4.50 -5.76
N ILE A 160 -2.63 3.54 -5.35
CA ILE A 160 -1.26 3.77 -4.91
C ILE A 160 -0.33 3.18 -5.96
N ARG A 161 0.51 4.02 -6.58
CA ARG A 161 1.56 3.59 -7.49
C ARG A 161 2.92 3.78 -6.83
N ALA A 162 3.65 2.69 -6.61
CA ALA A 162 5.02 2.67 -6.13
C ALA A 162 5.91 2.18 -7.28
N GLU A 163 6.73 3.05 -7.85
CA GLU A 163 7.59 2.73 -9.01
C GLU A 163 8.94 3.43 -8.85
N GLY A 164 10.00 2.64 -8.92
CA GLY A 164 11.34 3.14 -8.65
C GLY A 164 11.38 3.94 -7.34
N ASP A 165 11.81 5.21 -7.39
CA ASP A 165 11.91 6.11 -6.23
C ASP A 165 10.70 7.00 -6.01
N ARG A 166 9.57 6.66 -6.59
CA ARG A 166 8.36 7.46 -6.53
C ARG A 166 7.20 6.68 -5.94
N ILE A 167 6.42 7.33 -5.07
CA ILE A 167 5.12 6.85 -4.61
C ILE A 167 4.10 7.94 -4.91
N THR A 168 3.04 7.58 -5.64
CA THR A 168 1.91 8.47 -5.95
C THR A 168 0.66 7.93 -5.29
N LEU A 169 -0.08 8.80 -4.61
CA LEU A 169 -1.38 8.51 -4.01
C LEU A 169 -2.48 9.24 -4.75
N SER A 170 -3.43 8.48 -5.29
CA SER A 170 -4.69 9.03 -5.81
C SER A 170 -5.83 8.65 -4.88
N VAL A 171 -6.75 9.58 -4.68
CA VAL A 171 -7.94 9.43 -3.83
C VAL A 171 -9.18 9.80 -4.63
N ASN A 172 -10.12 8.87 -4.73
CA ASN A 172 -11.38 9.07 -5.44
C ASN A 172 -11.17 9.64 -6.87
N GLY A 173 -10.17 9.07 -7.58
CA GLY A 173 -9.88 9.37 -8.98
C GLY A 173 -8.83 10.46 -9.23
N GLU A 174 -8.38 11.20 -8.21
CA GLU A 174 -7.44 12.30 -8.39
C GLU A 174 -6.15 12.12 -7.60
N VAL A 175 -5.01 12.48 -8.18
CA VAL A 175 -3.71 12.48 -7.49
C VAL A 175 -3.69 13.58 -6.44
N VAL A 176 -3.55 13.18 -5.17
CA VAL A 176 -3.51 14.11 -4.02
C VAL A 176 -2.09 14.36 -3.48
N ASN A 177 -1.22 13.35 -3.53
CA ASN A 177 0.16 13.44 -3.07
C ASN A 177 1.13 12.67 -3.96
N GLU A 178 2.38 13.11 -3.94
CA GLU A 178 3.50 12.40 -4.55
C GLU A 178 4.74 12.53 -3.65
N LEU A 179 5.42 11.42 -3.40
CA LEU A 179 6.73 11.36 -2.75
C LEU A 179 7.77 10.92 -3.78
N THR A 180 8.87 11.66 -3.89
CA THR A 180 10.04 11.31 -4.71
C THR A 180 11.26 11.09 -3.83
N GLY A 181 12.29 10.43 -4.36
CA GLY A 181 13.48 10.09 -3.59
C GLY A 181 13.24 9.01 -2.55
N VAL A 182 12.32 8.07 -2.81
CA VAL A 182 12.03 6.93 -1.95
C VAL A 182 13.26 6.03 -1.85
N GLY A 183 13.85 5.91 -0.67
CA GLY A 183 15.07 5.14 -0.43
C GLY A 183 14.83 3.63 -0.38
N MET A 184 13.73 3.19 0.22
CA MET A 184 13.38 1.77 0.28
C MET A 184 12.59 1.36 -0.95
N ARG A 185 13.24 0.60 -1.85
CA ARG A 185 12.68 0.22 -3.16
C ARG A 185 11.87 -1.08 -3.13
N ARG A 186 11.94 -1.82 -2.03
CA ARG A 186 11.27 -3.10 -1.82
C ARG A 186 10.71 -3.15 -0.41
N GLY A 187 9.65 -3.90 -0.22
CA GLY A 187 9.03 -4.11 1.07
C GLY A 187 7.62 -4.66 0.94
N TYR A 188 6.85 -4.55 1.99
CA TYR A 188 5.56 -5.21 2.12
C TYR A 188 4.41 -4.20 2.09
N ILE A 189 3.22 -4.67 1.69
CA ILE A 189 1.96 -3.93 1.89
C ILE A 189 1.44 -4.28 3.29
N GLY A 190 0.87 -3.31 3.99
CA GLY A 190 0.17 -3.50 5.26
C GLY A 190 -1.12 -2.72 5.34
N LEU A 191 -2.11 -3.26 6.02
CA LEU A 191 -3.32 -2.55 6.41
C LEU A 191 -3.24 -2.28 7.91
N GLU A 192 -3.47 -1.05 8.33
CA GLU A 192 -3.29 -0.64 9.72
C GLU A 192 -4.57 -0.83 10.53
N ALA A 193 -4.42 -1.38 11.75
CA ALA A 193 -5.43 -1.38 12.79
C ALA A 193 -5.05 -0.34 13.84
N GLU A 194 -5.89 0.67 14.06
CA GLU A 194 -5.61 1.76 15.00
C GLU A 194 -6.88 2.27 15.71
N GLY A 195 -7.61 1.37 16.37
CA GLY A 195 -8.70 1.74 17.29
C GLY A 195 -10.06 2.05 16.65
N TYR A 196 -10.20 1.93 15.34
CA TYR A 196 -11.45 2.18 14.62
C TYR A 196 -11.85 1.00 13.75
N GLU A 197 -13.17 0.75 13.65
CA GLU A 197 -13.65 -0.23 12.70
C GLU A 197 -13.56 0.34 11.27
N ILE A 198 -12.79 -0.38 10.44
CA ILE A 198 -12.59 -0.07 9.03
C ILE A 198 -12.80 -1.32 8.18
N THR A 199 -13.45 -1.14 7.04
CA THR A 199 -13.71 -2.21 6.06
C THR A 199 -12.94 -1.90 4.78
N PHE A 200 -12.28 -2.95 4.24
CA PHE A 200 -11.58 -2.92 2.96
C PHE A 200 -12.23 -3.86 1.97
N ARG A 201 -12.21 -3.51 0.69
CA ARG A 201 -12.59 -4.36 -0.44
C ARG A 201 -11.81 -3.97 -1.70
N ASN A 202 -11.99 -4.69 -2.79
CA ASN A 202 -11.32 -4.39 -4.07
C ASN A 202 -9.81 -4.20 -3.91
N LEU A 203 -9.18 -5.02 -3.04
CA LEU A 203 -7.74 -5.01 -2.84
C LEU A 203 -7.08 -5.67 -4.05
N LYS A 204 -6.66 -4.88 -5.04
CA LYS A 204 -6.06 -5.37 -6.27
C LYS A 204 -4.62 -4.93 -6.40
N LEU A 205 -3.74 -5.89 -6.63
CA LEU A 205 -2.31 -5.68 -6.82
C LEU A 205 -1.91 -6.00 -8.26
N GLN A 206 -1.24 -5.07 -8.90
CA GLN A 206 -0.55 -5.27 -10.17
C GLN A 206 0.94 -5.02 -9.98
N THR A 207 1.78 -6.03 -10.19
CA THR A 207 3.23 -5.85 -10.21
C THR A 207 3.67 -5.20 -11.52
N LEU A 208 4.59 -4.24 -11.42
CA LEU A 208 5.18 -3.56 -12.57
C LEU A 208 6.51 -4.23 -12.94
N PRO A 209 6.95 -4.07 -14.20
CA PRO A 209 8.21 -4.64 -14.71
C PRO A 209 9.44 -4.14 -13.98
#